data_bfbd46303c38f6f549ab5fe8760f426b
#
_entry.id   bfbd46303c38f6f549ab5fe8760f426b
#
_cell.length_a   1.000
_cell.length_b   1.000
_cell.length_c   1.000
_cell.angle_alpha   90.00
_cell.angle_beta   90.00
_cell.angle_gamma   90.00
#
_symmetry.space_group_name_H-M   'P 1'
#
loop_
_entity.id
_entity.type
_entity.pdbx_description
1 polymer ?
#
loop_
_entity_poly.entity_id
_entity_poly.type
_entity_poly.pdbx_seq_one_letter_code
_entity_poly.pdbx_strand_id
1 'polypeptide(L)'
;KEEELVVVQSQKPEEVKKPIDDENVNEQKQSVIKSIENISREVTSIQQRIDEYIAKRTELNTDIQNLSQIKQSLVLMQSNISQKMEEHKSFLLKYNLDINEVVKVDFRLNLIEDKIKSLTKQRSEIVESLDGDDNLYDKKKKKEEEKKAKENELNGPERMYQKYLSEIEKWNKRCNDILGDDQTEDTINYYKKIQHYINNNLEQELKNAQEMRNNLVQELVDLKKITLSTYNKLYAPVLDFVERFKDKMRDYPIQFSASFIVRDFSSRFFDIVSQSSAGSFNGKEQGFNRLNDEIDHVDFNDSSAILHFTNNINTLLLSDVRDNMNNQERDIESQLKKGHTKQELYDYIYQLDYIQPSFQLMMGDKQLPALSPGERGALLLLFYLFIDMDDKPLIIDQPEENLDNESVYNYLVHFIKEAKQKRQIIIVTHNPNLAVVCDADQIVEMKIDKSYRNKVSFQSGAIENSIINDRIVTILEGTYPAFNNRDCKYSIVEHKL
;
A
#
# COMPACT_ATOMS: atom_id res chain seq x y z
N LYS A 1 41.73 -4.71 8.39
CA LYS A 1 41.91 -4.96 9.83
C LYS A 1 42.86 -6.13 10.11
N GLU A 2 42.76 -7.24 9.39
CA GLU A 2 43.73 -8.35 9.56
C GLU A 2 45.16 -7.94 9.20
N GLU A 3 45.36 -7.21 8.11
CA GLU A 3 46.65 -6.63 7.75
C GLU A 3 47.14 -5.62 8.78
N GLU A 4 46.25 -4.77 9.31
CA GLU A 4 46.54 -3.82 10.37
C GLU A 4 47.01 -4.54 11.64
N LEU A 5 46.34 -5.63 12.00
CA LEU A 5 46.72 -6.45 13.14
C LEU A 5 48.13 -7.06 12.97
N VAL A 6 48.44 -7.58 11.78
CA VAL A 6 49.77 -8.12 11.45
C VAL A 6 50.84 -7.05 11.62
N VAL A 7 50.61 -5.83 11.17
CA VAL A 7 51.55 -4.70 11.34
C VAL A 7 51.74 -4.39 12.83
N VAL A 8 50.66 -4.30 13.62
CA VAL A 8 50.77 -4.03 15.07
C VAL A 8 51.46 -5.18 15.79
N GLN A 9 51.19 -6.42 15.41
CA GLN A 9 51.85 -7.59 15.99
C GLN A 9 53.37 -7.60 15.72
N SER A 10 53.81 -7.14 14.55
CA SER A 10 55.22 -7.00 14.23
C SER A 10 55.95 -5.94 15.03
N GLN A 11 55.20 -4.97 15.59
CA GLN A 11 55.72 -3.88 16.45
C GLN A 11 55.80 -4.26 17.95
N LYS A 12 55.76 -5.54 18.26
CA LYS A 12 55.88 -5.99 19.65
C LYS A 12 57.17 -5.46 20.26
N PRO A 13 57.14 -4.82 21.45
CA PRO A 13 58.35 -4.35 22.12
C PRO A 13 59.33 -5.47 22.40
N GLU A 14 60.63 -5.20 22.25
CA GLU A 14 61.69 -6.12 22.59
C GLU A 14 61.66 -6.46 24.10
N GLU A 15 61.83 -7.72 24.40
CA GLU A 15 61.79 -8.19 25.80
C GLU A 15 62.93 -7.63 26.63
N VAL A 16 62.59 -6.87 27.67
CA VAL A 16 63.55 -6.38 28.66
C VAL A 16 63.48 -7.27 29.91
N LYS A 17 64.59 -7.89 30.25
CA LYS A 17 64.66 -8.74 31.44
C LYS A 17 64.41 -7.92 32.70
N LYS A 18 63.64 -8.49 33.62
CA LYS A 18 63.45 -7.93 34.95
C LYS A 18 64.78 -7.77 35.63
N PRO A 19 65.15 -6.58 36.19
CA PRO A 19 66.36 -6.42 36.97
C PRO A 19 66.39 -7.43 38.11
N ILE A 20 67.58 -8.08 38.35
CA ILE A 20 67.78 -9.00 39.44
C ILE A 20 67.79 -8.21 40.77
N ASP A 21 66.89 -8.54 41.68
CA ASP A 21 66.85 -7.89 42.98
C ASP A 21 68.08 -8.39 43.81
N ASP A 22 69.05 -7.50 43.99
CA ASP A 22 70.08 -7.73 45.09
C ASP A 22 69.33 -7.60 46.37
N GLU A 23 69.40 -8.67 47.22
CA GLU A 23 68.64 -8.82 48.47
C GLU A 23 68.89 -7.70 49.50
N ASN A 24 69.84 -6.74 49.25
CA ASN A 24 70.19 -5.66 50.13
C ASN A 24 69.75 -4.25 49.65
N VAL A 25 69.02 -4.10 48.60
CA VAL A 25 68.62 -2.79 48.13
C VAL A 25 67.08 -2.71 48.05
N ASN A 26 66.47 -2.47 49.30
CA ASN A 26 65.57 -1.35 49.36
C ASN A 26 64.08 -1.61 49.41
N GLU A 27 63.55 -1.68 50.63
CA GLU A 27 62.13 -1.38 50.90
C GLU A 27 61.62 -0.07 50.18
N GLN A 28 62.50 0.94 50.08
CA GLN A 28 62.19 2.22 49.41
C GLN A 28 61.93 2.05 47.89
N LYS A 29 62.74 1.25 47.19
CA LYS A 29 62.56 1.02 45.75
C LYS A 29 61.34 0.20 45.44
N GLN A 30 61.10 -0.86 46.25
CA GLN A 30 59.84 -1.66 46.12
C GLN A 30 58.61 -0.76 46.38
N SER A 31 58.69 0.19 47.32
CA SER A 31 57.66 1.18 47.58
C SER A 31 57.40 2.08 46.39
N VAL A 32 58.47 2.58 45.70
CA VAL A 32 58.34 3.40 44.49
C VAL A 32 57.71 2.63 43.33
N ILE A 33 58.15 1.38 43.06
CA ILE A 33 57.58 0.52 42.02
C ILE A 33 56.09 0.25 42.30
N LYS A 34 55.74 -0.09 43.54
CA LYS A 34 54.36 -0.31 43.94
C LYS A 34 53.49 0.97 43.77
N SER A 35 54.07 2.13 44.05
CA SER A 35 53.44 3.44 43.84
C SER A 35 53.18 3.68 42.34
N ILE A 36 54.16 3.39 41.47
CA ILE A 36 54.01 3.51 40.00
C ILE A 36 52.90 2.56 39.47
N GLU A 37 52.88 1.32 39.95
CA GLU A 37 51.82 0.36 39.58
C GLU A 37 50.43 0.85 40.00
N ASN A 38 50.28 1.39 41.23
CA ASN A 38 49.04 1.95 41.71
C ASN A 38 48.59 3.15 40.88
N ILE A 39 49.49 4.10 40.62
CA ILE A 39 49.19 5.29 39.76
C ILE A 39 48.85 4.82 38.36
N SER A 40 49.53 3.80 37.81
CA SER A 40 49.17 3.23 36.49
C SER A 40 47.76 2.66 36.48
N ARG A 41 47.33 1.93 37.51
CA ARG A 41 45.95 1.43 37.64
C ARG A 41 44.95 2.56 37.72
N GLU A 42 45.26 3.65 38.47
CA GLU A 42 44.41 4.84 38.53
C GLU A 42 44.28 5.51 37.16
N VAL A 43 45.39 5.71 36.42
CA VAL A 43 45.37 6.27 35.05
C VAL A 43 44.53 5.41 34.13
N THR A 44 44.69 4.08 34.18
CA THR A 44 43.88 3.15 33.36
C THR A 44 42.40 3.22 33.71
N SER A 45 42.06 3.28 35.01
CA SER A 45 40.66 3.45 35.44
C SER A 45 40.03 4.77 34.99
N ILE A 46 40.80 5.87 35.08
CA ILE A 46 40.33 7.18 34.59
C ILE A 46 40.14 7.13 33.07
N GLN A 47 41.05 6.52 32.31
CA GLN A 47 40.91 6.37 30.86
C GLN A 47 39.68 5.54 30.51
N GLN A 48 39.43 4.44 31.18
CA GLN A 48 38.25 3.62 30.95
C GLN A 48 36.96 4.40 31.18
N ARG A 49 36.89 5.22 32.22
CA ARG A 49 35.74 6.11 32.46
C ARG A 49 35.58 7.16 31.38
N ILE A 50 36.68 7.73 30.82
CA ILE A 50 36.63 8.63 29.68
C ILE A 50 36.04 7.93 28.46
N ASP A 51 36.50 6.73 28.15
CA ASP A 51 36.05 5.95 27.02
C ASP A 51 34.54 5.60 27.14
N GLU A 52 34.10 5.20 28.35
CA GLU A 52 32.67 4.96 28.66
C GLU A 52 31.80 6.21 28.49
N TYR A 53 32.29 7.36 28.93
CA TYR A 53 31.56 8.63 28.80
C TYR A 53 31.49 9.11 27.35
N ILE A 54 32.54 8.91 26.55
CA ILE A 54 32.53 9.21 25.11
C ILE A 54 31.52 8.32 24.40
N ALA A 55 31.52 7.02 24.67
CA ALA A 55 30.55 6.09 24.08
C ALA A 55 29.12 6.48 24.45
N LYS A 56 28.85 6.78 25.73
CA LYS A 56 27.54 7.20 26.21
C LYS A 56 27.07 8.53 25.61
N ARG A 57 27.98 9.49 25.44
CA ARG A 57 27.70 10.76 24.77
C ARG A 57 27.30 10.54 23.31
N THR A 58 27.96 9.63 22.61
CA THR A 58 27.65 9.29 21.23
C THR A 58 26.27 8.64 21.10
N GLU A 59 25.97 7.68 21.96
CA GLU A 59 24.65 7.04 22.05
C GLU A 59 23.55 8.08 22.28
N LEU A 60 23.71 8.94 23.28
CA LEU A 60 22.74 9.98 23.59
C LEU A 60 22.54 10.98 22.43
N ASN A 61 23.59 11.33 21.69
CA ASN A 61 23.46 12.17 20.51
C ASN A 61 22.60 11.50 19.43
N THR A 62 22.83 10.22 19.16
CA THR A 62 22.06 9.44 18.19
C THR A 62 20.59 9.34 18.61
N ASP A 63 20.31 9.05 19.88
CA ASP A 63 18.95 8.97 20.41
C ASP A 63 18.20 10.31 20.32
N ILE A 64 18.86 11.43 20.69
CA ILE A 64 18.29 12.76 20.59
C ILE A 64 17.98 13.12 19.13
N GLN A 65 18.87 12.77 18.20
CA GLN A 65 18.68 13.00 16.78
C GLN A 65 17.49 12.20 16.24
N ASN A 66 17.43 10.92 16.55
CA ASN A 66 16.34 10.03 16.12
C ASN A 66 14.97 10.50 16.66
N LEU A 67 14.90 10.81 17.96
CA LEU A 67 13.66 11.33 18.56
C LEU A 67 13.25 12.68 17.98
N SER A 68 14.21 13.54 17.61
CA SER A 68 13.94 14.82 16.96
C SER A 68 13.37 14.61 15.54
N GLN A 69 13.88 13.66 14.77
CA GLN A 69 13.36 13.29 13.47
C GLN A 69 11.93 12.71 13.56
N ILE A 70 11.70 11.80 14.52
CA ILE A 70 10.36 11.25 14.79
C ILE A 70 9.38 12.38 15.14
N LYS A 71 9.77 13.30 16.05
CA LYS A 71 8.94 14.45 16.41
C LYS A 71 8.59 15.29 15.18
N GLN A 72 9.57 15.59 14.32
CA GLN A 72 9.35 16.37 13.11
C GLN A 72 8.38 15.68 12.14
N SER A 73 8.54 14.37 11.95
CA SER A 73 7.63 13.55 11.13
C SER A 73 6.19 13.59 11.67
N LEU A 74 6.01 13.44 13.00
CA LEU A 74 4.69 13.50 13.62
C LEU A 74 4.06 14.90 13.53
N VAL A 75 4.83 15.98 13.62
CA VAL A 75 4.34 17.35 13.40
C VAL A 75 3.84 17.54 11.98
N LEU A 76 4.59 17.03 10.98
CA LEU A 76 4.16 17.07 9.58
C LEU A 76 2.88 16.25 9.37
N MET A 77 2.77 15.07 9.97
CA MET A 77 1.57 14.24 9.91
C MET A 77 0.37 14.96 10.53
N GLN A 78 0.55 15.59 11.69
CA GLN A 78 -0.50 16.40 12.33
C GLN A 78 -0.98 17.53 11.42
N SER A 79 -0.06 18.24 10.79
CA SER A 79 -0.37 19.32 9.84
C SER A 79 -1.16 18.81 8.63
N ASN A 80 -0.73 17.68 8.04
CA ASN A 80 -1.41 17.06 6.90
C ASN A 80 -2.84 16.62 7.25
N ILE A 81 -3.03 16.01 8.43
CA ILE A 81 -4.36 15.61 8.91
C ILE A 81 -5.25 16.83 9.11
N SER A 82 -4.73 17.90 9.76
CA SER A 82 -5.47 19.14 9.97
C SER A 82 -5.89 19.79 8.65
N GLN A 83 -5.00 19.79 7.65
CA GLN A 83 -5.32 20.29 6.32
C GLN A 83 -6.44 19.48 5.67
N LYS A 84 -6.38 18.15 5.72
CA LYS A 84 -7.41 17.26 5.16
C LYS A 84 -8.75 17.43 5.89
N MET A 85 -8.74 17.58 7.20
CA MET A 85 -9.96 17.86 7.96
C MET A 85 -10.63 19.18 7.50
N GLU A 86 -9.85 20.23 7.27
CA GLU A 86 -10.41 21.51 6.81
C GLU A 86 -10.94 21.41 5.37
N GLU A 87 -10.25 20.68 4.46
CA GLU A 87 -10.72 20.41 3.09
C GLU A 87 -12.12 19.75 3.07
N HIS A 88 -12.41 18.83 3.98
CA HIS A 88 -13.66 18.08 4.00
C HIS A 88 -14.76 18.69 4.88
N LYS A 89 -14.42 19.65 5.73
CA LYS A 89 -15.33 20.28 6.72
C LYS A 89 -16.59 20.86 6.07
N SER A 90 -16.42 21.60 4.98
CA SER A 90 -17.54 22.24 4.28
C SER A 90 -18.53 21.24 3.66
N PHE A 91 -18.04 20.07 3.25
CA PHE A 91 -18.89 19.01 2.70
C PHE A 91 -19.69 18.30 3.82
N LEU A 92 -19.05 17.97 4.92
CA LEU A 92 -19.69 17.27 6.04
C LEU A 92 -20.74 18.15 6.73
N LEU A 93 -20.53 19.47 6.81
CA LEU A 93 -21.51 20.41 7.36
C LEU A 93 -22.84 20.41 6.59
N LYS A 94 -22.86 20.06 5.30
CA LYS A 94 -24.12 19.91 4.53
C LYS A 94 -25.01 18.78 5.08
N TYR A 95 -24.42 17.82 5.77
CA TYR A 95 -25.10 16.67 6.37
C TYR A 95 -25.23 16.79 7.89
N ASN A 96 -24.99 17.99 8.47
CA ASN A 96 -24.97 18.25 9.92
C ASN A 96 -23.97 17.37 10.68
N LEU A 97 -22.82 17.05 10.06
CA LEU A 97 -21.72 16.30 10.67
C LEU A 97 -20.57 17.24 10.98
N ASP A 98 -20.11 17.26 12.24
CA ASP A 98 -18.89 17.98 12.62
C ASP A 98 -17.68 17.09 12.39
N ILE A 99 -16.71 17.57 11.61
CA ILE A 99 -15.47 16.85 11.31
C ILE A 99 -14.70 16.47 12.58
N ASN A 100 -14.78 17.28 13.66
CA ASN A 100 -14.10 16.99 14.93
C ASN A 100 -14.76 15.87 15.73
N GLU A 101 -16.03 15.56 15.45
CA GLU A 101 -16.72 14.39 16.01
C GLU A 101 -16.44 13.13 15.21
N VAL A 102 -16.22 13.26 13.88
CA VAL A 102 -15.93 12.16 12.96
C VAL A 102 -14.47 11.71 13.07
N VAL A 103 -13.53 12.67 13.20
CA VAL A 103 -12.10 12.40 13.29
C VAL A 103 -11.51 13.02 14.54
N LYS A 104 -10.99 12.17 15.44
CA LYS A 104 -10.28 12.61 16.66
C LYS A 104 -8.89 11.97 16.68
N VAL A 105 -7.86 12.80 16.55
CA VAL A 105 -6.45 12.36 16.59
C VAL A 105 -5.73 13.11 17.71
N ASP A 106 -5.11 12.37 18.62
CA ASP A 106 -4.36 12.92 19.76
C ASP A 106 -2.85 12.69 19.57
N PHE A 107 -2.10 13.75 19.27
CA PHE A 107 -0.65 13.72 19.16
C PHE A 107 -0.02 14.20 20.49
N ARG A 108 0.53 13.28 21.29
CA ARG A 108 1.19 13.60 22.57
C ARG A 108 2.68 13.91 22.36
N LEU A 109 2.99 14.93 21.59
CA LEU A 109 4.36 15.35 21.25
C LEU A 109 5.17 15.76 22.48
N ASN A 110 4.53 16.22 23.54
CA ASN A 110 5.15 16.57 24.81
C ASN A 110 5.94 15.40 25.44
N LEU A 111 5.49 14.15 25.27
CA LEU A 111 6.19 12.97 25.76
C LEU A 111 7.57 12.81 25.11
N ILE A 112 7.65 13.07 23.80
CA ILE A 112 8.92 13.03 23.06
C ILE A 112 9.80 14.23 23.46
N GLU A 113 9.24 15.42 23.60
CA GLU A 113 9.94 16.61 24.02
C GLU A 113 10.57 16.45 25.42
N ASP A 114 9.81 15.92 26.35
CA ASP A 114 10.29 15.68 27.72
C ASP A 114 11.42 14.64 27.74
N LYS A 115 11.31 13.59 26.89
CA LYS A 115 12.38 12.63 26.73
C LYS A 115 13.63 13.24 26.12
N ILE A 116 13.52 14.06 25.07
CA ILE A 116 14.65 14.80 24.46
C ILE A 116 15.30 15.71 25.50
N LYS A 117 14.53 16.47 26.30
CA LYS A 117 15.07 17.32 27.37
C LYS A 117 15.84 16.52 28.41
N SER A 118 15.29 15.36 28.83
CA SER A 118 15.95 14.46 29.79
C SER A 118 17.30 13.94 29.26
N LEU A 119 17.32 13.45 28.00
CA LEU A 119 18.55 12.95 27.35
C LEU A 119 19.56 14.07 27.13
N THR A 120 19.11 15.28 26.77
CA THR A 120 19.96 16.46 26.61
C THR A 120 20.63 16.85 27.93
N LYS A 121 19.89 16.76 29.07
CA LYS A 121 20.45 17.01 30.39
C LYS A 121 21.53 15.99 30.73
N GLN A 122 21.26 14.69 30.54
CA GLN A 122 22.25 13.64 30.77
C GLN A 122 23.52 13.83 29.93
N ARG A 123 23.34 14.21 28.64
CA ARG A 123 24.46 14.53 27.77
C ARG A 123 25.30 15.71 28.32
N SER A 124 24.63 16.77 28.81
CA SER A 124 25.33 17.94 29.37
C SER A 124 26.15 17.57 30.62
N GLU A 125 25.62 16.71 31.49
CA GLU A 125 26.34 16.24 32.68
C GLU A 125 27.58 15.42 32.29
N ILE A 126 27.52 14.62 31.23
CA ILE A 126 28.68 13.89 30.69
C ILE A 126 29.70 14.86 30.09
N VAL A 127 29.26 15.84 29.30
CA VAL A 127 30.17 16.85 28.73
C VAL A 127 30.87 17.63 29.82
N GLU A 128 30.19 18.05 30.88
CA GLU A 128 30.79 18.72 32.04
C GLU A 128 31.83 17.82 32.76
N SER A 129 31.57 16.53 32.87
CA SER A 129 32.53 15.58 33.45
C SER A 129 33.77 15.36 32.58
N LEU A 130 33.66 15.53 31.23
CA LEU A 130 34.76 15.35 30.30
C LEU A 130 35.55 16.66 30.09
N ASP A 131 34.84 17.79 29.91
CA ASP A 131 35.41 19.06 29.42
C ASP A 131 35.24 20.24 30.42
N GLY A 132 34.57 20.03 31.58
CA GLY A 132 34.37 21.06 32.62
C GLY A 132 35.59 21.31 33.49
N ASP A 133 35.42 22.10 34.57
CA ASP A 133 36.48 22.35 35.56
C ASP A 133 36.83 21.07 36.34
N ASP A 134 38.12 20.79 36.55
CA ASP A 134 38.64 19.56 37.18
C ASP A 134 38.11 18.27 36.54
N ASN A 135 38.04 18.29 35.21
CA ASN A 135 37.53 17.20 34.38
C ASN A 135 38.40 15.92 34.42
N LEU A 136 37.90 14.87 33.78
CA LEU A 136 38.60 13.59 33.76
C LEU A 136 39.92 13.62 33.00
N TYR A 137 40.04 14.46 31.96
CA TYR A 137 41.30 14.64 31.24
C TYR A 137 42.37 15.31 32.08
N ASP A 138 42.00 16.34 32.87
CA ASP A 138 42.93 17.01 33.77
C ASP A 138 43.37 16.09 34.90
N LYS A 139 42.43 15.30 35.46
CA LYS A 139 42.79 14.29 36.49
C LYS A 139 43.74 13.23 35.95
N LYS A 140 43.50 12.75 34.73
CA LYS A 140 44.40 11.82 34.05
C LYS A 140 45.79 12.45 33.86
N LYS A 141 45.88 13.68 33.35
CA LYS A 141 47.11 14.38 33.10
C LYS A 141 47.91 14.58 34.38
N LYS A 142 47.28 15.03 35.48
CA LYS A 142 47.94 15.16 36.80
C LYS A 142 48.50 13.82 37.27
N LYS A 143 47.79 12.73 37.11
CA LYS A 143 48.26 11.38 37.47
C LYS A 143 49.40 10.89 36.56
N GLU A 144 49.39 11.19 35.30
CA GLU A 144 50.49 10.87 34.38
C GLU A 144 51.76 11.67 34.71
N GLU A 145 51.64 12.92 35.15
CA GLU A 145 52.76 13.75 35.61
C GLU A 145 53.31 13.20 36.94
N GLU A 146 52.43 12.79 37.88
CA GLU A 146 52.82 12.13 39.14
C GLU A 146 53.58 10.82 38.89
N LYS A 147 53.07 10.00 37.91
CA LYS A 147 53.74 8.78 37.48
C LYS A 147 55.14 9.04 36.94
N LYS A 148 55.30 10.05 36.04
CA LYS A 148 56.60 10.49 35.50
C LYS A 148 57.57 10.89 36.58
N ALA A 149 57.11 11.65 37.58
CA ALA A 149 57.93 12.05 38.70
C ALA A 149 58.47 10.83 39.45
N LYS A 150 57.63 9.84 39.73
CA LYS A 150 58.02 8.59 40.41
C LYS A 150 58.95 7.69 39.56
N GLU A 151 58.74 7.65 38.24
CA GLU A 151 59.64 6.93 37.32
C GLU A 151 61.06 7.52 37.30
N ASN A 152 61.18 8.83 37.51
CA ASN A 152 62.49 9.52 37.59
C ASN A 152 63.28 9.19 38.89
N GLU A 153 62.61 8.69 39.90
CA GLU A 153 63.25 8.21 41.14
C GLU A 153 63.96 6.85 40.97
N LEU A 154 63.64 6.11 39.88
CA LEU A 154 64.20 4.79 39.57
C LEU A 154 65.56 4.87 38.89
N ASN A 155 66.42 3.85 39.11
CA ASN A 155 67.69 3.73 38.38
C ASN A 155 67.47 3.31 36.90
N GLY A 156 68.55 3.36 36.09
CA GLY A 156 68.47 3.10 34.63
C GLY A 156 67.83 1.77 34.23
N PRO A 157 68.25 0.62 34.76
CA PRO A 157 67.69 -0.69 34.41
C PRO A 157 66.19 -0.83 34.82
N GLU A 158 65.85 -0.35 36.01
CA GLU A 158 64.45 -0.38 36.50
C GLU A 158 63.53 0.51 35.70
N ARG A 159 64.02 1.70 35.33
CA ARG A 159 63.27 2.61 34.45
C ARG A 159 63.05 1.99 33.06
N MET A 160 64.05 1.32 32.50
CA MET A 160 63.89 0.62 31.22
C MET A 160 62.84 -0.51 31.27
N TYR A 161 62.84 -1.24 32.41
CA TYR A 161 61.82 -2.30 32.60
C TYR A 161 60.43 -1.74 32.80
N GLN A 162 60.23 -0.67 33.56
CA GLN A 162 58.93 -0.01 33.66
C GLN A 162 58.44 0.56 32.34
N LYS A 163 59.35 1.14 31.53
CA LYS A 163 59.04 1.60 30.18
C LYS A 163 58.60 0.47 29.29
N TYR A 164 59.30 -0.68 29.34
CA TYR A 164 58.92 -1.88 28.62
C TYR A 164 57.51 -2.38 29.03
N LEU A 165 57.19 -2.43 30.31
CA LEU A 165 55.86 -2.81 30.77
C LEU A 165 54.78 -1.90 30.24
N SER A 166 55.01 -0.58 30.25
CA SER A 166 54.07 0.38 29.70
C SER A 166 53.89 0.25 28.17
N GLU A 167 54.98 -0.06 27.46
CA GLU A 167 54.94 -0.26 26.01
C GLU A 167 54.22 -1.57 25.62
N ILE A 168 54.42 -2.66 26.39
CA ILE A 168 53.75 -3.92 26.16
C ILE A 168 52.25 -3.82 26.50
N GLU A 169 51.87 -3.06 27.53
CA GLU A 169 50.46 -2.78 27.86
C GLU A 169 49.77 -2.01 26.71
N LYS A 170 50.40 -0.95 26.20
CA LYS A 170 49.91 -0.18 25.06
C LYS A 170 49.80 -1.04 23.79
N TRP A 171 50.77 -1.89 23.54
CA TRP A 171 50.77 -2.82 22.42
C TRP A 171 49.62 -3.84 22.52
N ASN A 172 49.46 -4.45 23.74
CA ASN A 172 48.33 -5.35 23.99
C ASN A 172 46.98 -4.67 23.77
N LYS A 173 46.83 -3.42 24.28
CA LYS A 173 45.60 -2.66 24.08
C LYS A 173 45.32 -2.43 22.62
N ARG A 174 46.29 -2.00 21.80
CA ARG A 174 46.11 -1.80 20.35
C ARG A 174 45.75 -3.10 19.65
N CYS A 175 46.34 -4.24 20.00
CA CYS A 175 45.93 -5.54 19.44
C CYS A 175 44.50 -5.89 19.79
N ASN A 176 44.09 -5.66 21.05
CA ASN A 176 42.72 -5.91 21.49
C ASN A 176 41.70 -4.97 20.86
N ASP A 177 42.03 -3.71 20.66
CA ASP A 177 41.18 -2.71 20.00
C ASP A 177 40.91 -3.11 18.54
N ILE A 178 41.88 -3.71 17.84
CA ILE A 178 41.73 -4.20 16.47
C ILE A 178 40.95 -5.52 16.43
N LEU A 179 41.22 -6.43 17.35
CA LEU A 179 40.51 -7.71 17.46
C LEU A 179 39.04 -7.47 17.84
N GLY A 180 38.83 -6.63 18.86
CA GLY A 180 37.52 -6.28 19.41
C GLY A 180 36.69 -7.48 19.85
N ASP A 181 35.42 -7.22 19.98
CA ASP A 181 34.39 -8.22 20.20
C ASP A 181 33.42 -8.33 19.03
N ASP A 182 32.39 -9.14 19.16
CA ASP A 182 31.39 -9.37 18.13
C ASP A 182 30.31 -8.27 18.05
N GLN A 183 30.38 -7.23 18.89
CA GLN A 183 29.43 -6.12 18.95
C GLN A 183 30.04 -4.76 18.60
N THR A 184 31.37 -4.65 18.75
CA THR A 184 32.10 -3.41 18.48
C THR A 184 32.37 -3.28 16.99
N GLU A 185 31.71 -2.33 16.34
CA GLU A 185 31.89 -2.03 14.91
C GLU A 185 33.35 -1.76 14.58
N ASP A 186 33.72 -2.02 13.33
CA ASP A 186 35.09 -1.82 12.79
C ASP A 186 36.19 -2.66 13.48
N THR A 187 35.82 -3.83 14.03
CA THR A 187 36.75 -4.81 14.62
C THR A 187 36.75 -6.13 13.86
N ILE A 188 37.82 -6.93 14.01
CA ILE A 188 37.94 -8.22 13.29
C ILE A 188 36.83 -9.19 13.70
N ASN A 189 36.54 -9.30 14.99
CA ASN A 189 35.54 -10.24 15.48
C ASN A 189 34.10 -9.83 15.03
N TYR A 190 33.82 -8.52 14.96
CA TYR A 190 32.57 -8.00 14.40
C TYR A 190 32.43 -8.41 12.93
N TYR A 191 33.46 -8.17 12.09
CA TYR A 191 33.37 -8.55 10.67
C TYR A 191 33.31 -10.07 10.47
N LYS A 192 34.00 -10.86 11.29
CA LYS A 192 33.88 -12.33 11.25
C LYS A 192 32.47 -12.80 11.59
N LYS A 193 31.81 -12.19 12.55
CA LYS A 193 30.40 -12.47 12.86
C LYS A 193 29.47 -12.12 11.69
N ILE A 194 29.64 -10.93 11.10
CA ILE A 194 28.86 -10.54 9.92
C ILE A 194 29.09 -11.50 8.76
N GLN A 195 30.36 -11.86 8.49
CA GLN A 195 30.68 -12.81 7.43
C GLN A 195 30.05 -14.19 7.68
N HIS A 196 30.08 -14.66 8.93
CA HIS A 196 29.40 -15.89 9.31
C HIS A 196 27.90 -15.82 9.08
N TYR A 197 27.27 -14.69 9.48
CA TYR A 197 25.84 -14.46 9.27
C TYR A 197 25.49 -14.43 7.78
N ILE A 198 26.25 -13.71 6.96
CA ILE A 198 26.01 -13.63 5.50
C ILE A 198 26.11 -15.03 4.88
N ASN A 199 27.13 -15.81 5.24
CA ASN A 199 27.38 -17.11 4.63
C ASN A 199 26.40 -18.21 5.05
N ASN A 200 25.84 -18.12 6.25
CA ASN A 200 25.07 -19.22 6.83
C ASN A 200 23.59 -18.92 7.08
N ASN A 201 23.22 -17.63 7.26
CA ASN A 201 21.88 -17.25 7.72
C ASN A 201 21.13 -16.36 6.73
N LEU A 202 21.81 -15.39 6.11
CA LEU A 202 21.19 -14.31 5.34
C LEU A 202 20.33 -14.83 4.18
N GLU A 203 20.83 -15.82 3.45
CA GLU A 203 20.10 -16.41 2.31
C GLU A 203 18.80 -17.06 2.76
N GLN A 204 18.85 -17.83 3.85
CA GLN A 204 17.66 -18.49 4.39
C GLN A 204 16.65 -17.48 4.96
N GLU A 205 17.12 -16.46 5.64
CA GLU A 205 16.24 -15.40 6.18
C GLU A 205 15.59 -14.59 5.07
N LEU A 206 16.33 -14.26 3.99
CA LEU A 206 15.78 -13.62 2.80
C LEU A 206 14.69 -14.47 2.15
N LYS A 207 14.95 -15.78 2.01
CA LYS A 207 13.97 -16.71 1.46
C LYS A 207 12.72 -16.78 2.32
N ASN A 208 12.87 -16.91 3.63
CA ASN A 208 11.75 -16.93 4.57
C ASN A 208 10.93 -15.62 4.51
N ALA A 209 11.60 -14.48 4.43
CA ALA A 209 10.94 -13.18 4.31
C ALA A 209 10.17 -13.04 2.98
N GLN A 210 10.75 -13.54 1.87
CA GLN A 210 10.06 -13.59 0.58
C GLN A 210 8.84 -14.52 0.60
N GLU A 211 8.96 -15.70 1.21
CA GLU A 211 7.85 -16.63 1.36
C GLU A 211 6.72 -16.02 2.22
N MET A 212 7.08 -15.36 3.33
CA MET A 212 6.10 -14.65 4.17
C MET A 212 5.39 -13.55 3.40
N ARG A 213 6.12 -12.73 2.63
CA ARG A 213 5.53 -11.69 1.77
C ARG A 213 4.59 -12.31 0.73
N ASN A 214 5.00 -13.39 0.08
CA ASN A 214 4.18 -14.07 -0.92
C ASN A 214 2.89 -14.63 -0.32
N ASN A 215 2.95 -15.17 0.89
CA ASN A 215 1.77 -15.65 1.63
C ASN A 215 0.80 -14.50 1.96
N LEU A 216 1.32 -13.35 2.41
CA LEU A 216 0.50 -12.16 2.69
C LEU A 216 -0.16 -11.60 1.41
N VAL A 217 0.55 -11.59 0.28
CA VAL A 217 -0.02 -11.22 -1.03
C VAL A 217 -1.17 -12.17 -1.39
N GLN A 218 -0.98 -13.49 -1.19
CA GLN A 218 -2.01 -14.49 -1.44
C GLN A 218 -3.25 -14.25 -0.56
N GLU A 219 -3.06 -14.01 0.73
CA GLU A 219 -4.16 -13.68 1.66
C GLU A 219 -4.93 -12.43 1.23
N LEU A 220 -4.22 -11.37 0.79
CA LEU A 220 -4.84 -10.16 0.27
C LEU A 220 -5.69 -10.44 -0.99
N VAL A 221 -5.18 -11.25 -1.91
CA VAL A 221 -5.92 -11.65 -3.12
C VAL A 221 -7.17 -12.45 -2.74
N ASP A 222 -7.06 -13.37 -1.79
CA ASP A 222 -8.20 -14.19 -1.33
C ASP A 222 -9.27 -13.30 -0.66
N LEU A 223 -8.89 -12.31 0.14
CA LEU A 223 -9.81 -11.32 0.69
C LEU A 223 -10.52 -10.50 -0.40
N LYS A 224 -9.78 -10.07 -1.43
CA LYS A 224 -10.37 -9.39 -2.60
C LYS A 224 -11.37 -10.30 -3.33
N LYS A 225 -11.06 -11.59 -3.50
CA LYS A 225 -11.97 -12.60 -4.10
C LYS A 225 -13.25 -12.82 -3.29
N ILE A 226 -13.17 -12.77 -1.95
CA ILE A 226 -14.35 -12.79 -1.08
C ILE A 226 -15.27 -11.61 -1.40
N THR A 227 -14.70 -10.42 -1.56
CA THR A 227 -15.46 -9.22 -1.96
C THR A 227 -16.16 -9.46 -3.31
N LEU A 228 -15.45 -9.95 -4.32
CA LEU A 228 -16.02 -10.26 -5.64
C LEU A 228 -17.15 -11.30 -5.55
N SER A 229 -16.95 -12.36 -4.73
CA SER A 229 -17.97 -13.40 -4.52
C SER A 229 -19.22 -12.85 -3.82
N THR A 230 -19.06 -11.89 -2.93
CA THR A 230 -20.18 -11.22 -2.22
C THR A 230 -21.03 -10.42 -3.21
N TYR A 231 -20.40 -9.71 -4.12
CA TYR A 231 -21.11 -9.02 -5.19
C TYR A 231 -21.82 -10.01 -6.13
N ASN A 232 -21.16 -11.11 -6.50
CA ASN A 232 -21.81 -12.17 -7.32
C ASN A 232 -23.08 -12.72 -6.64
N LYS A 233 -23.08 -12.87 -5.31
CA LYS A 233 -24.28 -13.27 -4.56
C LYS A 233 -25.39 -12.22 -4.60
N LEU A 234 -25.05 -10.93 -4.53
CA LEU A 234 -26.02 -9.85 -4.66
C LEU A 234 -26.69 -9.85 -6.04
N TYR A 235 -25.94 -10.22 -7.09
CA TYR A 235 -26.46 -10.29 -8.46
C TYR A 235 -26.99 -11.69 -8.85
N ALA A 236 -26.93 -12.66 -7.95
CA ALA A 236 -27.44 -14.02 -8.22
C ALA A 236 -28.91 -14.03 -8.73
N PRO A 237 -29.84 -13.21 -8.20
CA PRO A 237 -31.21 -13.18 -8.74
C PRO A 237 -31.27 -12.76 -10.21
N VAL A 238 -30.35 -11.89 -10.66
CA VAL A 238 -30.25 -11.48 -12.07
C VAL A 238 -29.72 -12.61 -12.93
N LEU A 239 -28.67 -13.28 -12.44
CA LEU A 239 -28.09 -14.44 -13.14
C LEU A 239 -29.09 -15.57 -13.28
N ASP A 240 -29.85 -15.92 -12.22
CA ASP A 240 -30.90 -16.91 -12.23
C ASP A 240 -32.03 -16.53 -13.22
N PHE A 241 -32.34 -15.25 -13.30
CA PHE A 241 -33.29 -14.75 -14.27
C PHE A 241 -32.75 -14.89 -15.70
N VAL A 242 -31.55 -14.42 -15.96
CA VAL A 242 -30.90 -14.52 -17.27
C VAL A 242 -30.86 -15.98 -17.74
N GLU A 243 -30.48 -16.91 -16.86
CA GLU A 243 -30.43 -18.36 -17.19
C GLU A 243 -31.81 -18.93 -17.49
N ARG A 244 -32.85 -18.56 -16.72
CA ARG A 244 -34.26 -19.02 -16.99
C ARG A 244 -34.81 -18.55 -18.32
N PHE A 245 -34.39 -17.38 -18.77
CA PHE A 245 -34.83 -16.76 -20.02
C PHE A 245 -33.85 -16.90 -21.18
N LYS A 246 -32.74 -17.59 -20.98
CA LYS A 246 -31.68 -17.77 -21.97
C LYS A 246 -32.18 -18.29 -23.33
N ASP A 247 -33.10 -19.23 -23.33
CA ASP A 247 -33.67 -19.77 -24.56
C ASP A 247 -34.57 -18.78 -25.29
N LYS A 248 -35.20 -17.84 -24.57
CA LYS A 248 -36.05 -16.78 -25.15
C LYS A 248 -35.23 -15.58 -25.57
N MET A 249 -34.00 -15.41 -25.05
CA MET A 249 -33.09 -14.32 -25.34
C MET A 249 -31.91 -14.73 -26.23
N ARG A 250 -32.07 -15.76 -27.06
CA ARG A 250 -30.98 -16.30 -27.91
C ARG A 250 -30.27 -15.24 -28.73
N ASP A 251 -31.00 -14.24 -29.21
CA ASP A 251 -30.46 -13.17 -30.07
C ASP A 251 -29.80 -12.03 -29.31
N TYR A 252 -30.01 -11.96 -27.97
CA TYR A 252 -29.44 -10.94 -27.07
C TYR A 252 -29.04 -11.53 -25.73
N PRO A 253 -28.02 -12.40 -25.69
CA PRO A 253 -27.61 -13.04 -24.45
C PRO A 253 -27.04 -11.99 -23.49
N ILE A 254 -27.72 -11.81 -22.35
CA ILE A 254 -27.26 -10.93 -21.28
C ILE A 254 -26.24 -11.71 -20.44
N GLN A 255 -25.11 -11.08 -20.19
CA GLN A 255 -24.06 -11.62 -19.34
C GLN A 255 -23.69 -10.59 -18.29
N PHE A 256 -23.53 -11.04 -17.07
CA PHE A 256 -22.95 -10.27 -15.99
C PHE A 256 -21.61 -10.89 -15.65
N SER A 257 -20.56 -10.09 -15.73
CA SER A 257 -19.22 -10.53 -15.39
C SER A 257 -18.67 -9.66 -14.26
N ALA A 258 -18.16 -10.31 -13.23
CA ALA A 258 -17.42 -9.68 -12.16
C ALA A 258 -15.97 -10.16 -12.26
N SER A 259 -15.05 -9.24 -12.48
CA SER A 259 -13.63 -9.52 -12.69
C SER A 259 -12.78 -8.46 -12.01
N PHE A 260 -11.52 -8.75 -11.80
CA PHE A 260 -10.56 -7.73 -11.40
C PHE A 260 -9.98 -7.03 -12.63
N ILE A 261 -9.80 -5.73 -12.51
CA ILE A 261 -9.08 -4.90 -13.48
C ILE A 261 -7.99 -4.12 -12.77
N VAL A 262 -6.92 -3.84 -13.50
CA VAL A 262 -5.86 -2.95 -13.03
C VAL A 262 -6.20 -1.51 -13.42
N ARG A 263 -6.12 -0.59 -12.45
CA ARG A 263 -6.32 0.83 -12.69
C ARG A 263 -5.09 1.64 -12.30
N ASP A 264 -4.69 2.51 -13.20
CA ASP A 264 -3.68 3.55 -12.98
C ASP A 264 -2.31 3.03 -12.48
N PHE A 265 -2.02 1.71 -12.63
CA PHE A 265 -0.77 1.14 -12.13
C PHE A 265 0.44 1.82 -12.74
N SER A 266 0.51 1.93 -14.06
CA SER A 266 1.66 2.50 -14.76
C SER A 266 1.89 3.97 -14.43
N SER A 267 0.82 4.77 -14.31
CA SER A 267 0.94 6.19 -13.98
C SER A 267 1.49 6.40 -12.56
N ARG A 268 0.91 5.71 -11.56
CA ARG A 268 1.37 5.81 -10.17
C ARG A 268 2.73 5.16 -9.94
N PHE A 269 3.04 4.07 -10.62
CA PHE A 269 4.37 3.46 -10.58
C PHE A 269 5.43 4.45 -11.05
N PHE A 270 5.19 5.14 -12.16
CA PHE A 270 6.10 6.16 -12.67
C PHE A 270 6.02 7.52 -11.94
N ASP A 271 5.10 7.70 -11.03
CA ASP A 271 5.18 8.82 -10.07
C ASP A 271 6.32 8.58 -9.06
N ILE A 272 6.57 7.33 -8.70
CA ILE A 272 7.60 6.91 -7.75
C ILE A 272 8.92 6.60 -8.47
N VAL A 273 8.88 5.80 -9.55
CA VAL A 273 10.05 5.33 -10.29
C VAL A 273 10.42 6.30 -11.40
N SER A 274 11.70 6.62 -11.51
CA SER A 274 12.26 7.55 -12.50
C SER A 274 12.58 6.83 -13.81
N GLN A 275 11.96 7.26 -14.89
CA GLN A 275 12.25 6.79 -16.24
C GLN A 275 13.57 7.34 -16.83
N SER A 276 14.26 8.26 -16.12
CA SER A 276 15.57 8.77 -16.51
C SER A 276 16.74 8.04 -15.84
N SER A 277 16.46 7.26 -14.80
CA SER A 277 17.48 6.45 -14.10
C SER A 277 17.84 5.17 -14.87
N ALA A 278 19.03 4.66 -14.67
CA ALA A 278 19.45 3.39 -15.25
C ALA A 278 18.68 2.23 -14.60
N GLY A 279 18.12 1.34 -15.40
CA GLY A 279 17.30 0.21 -14.95
C GLY A 279 16.36 -0.27 -16.06
N SER A 280 15.62 -1.33 -15.80
CA SER A 280 14.70 -1.94 -16.77
C SER A 280 13.63 -0.99 -17.27
N PHE A 281 13.22 -0.01 -16.46
CA PHE A 281 12.17 0.97 -16.78
C PHE A 281 12.69 2.31 -17.31
N ASN A 282 13.94 2.37 -17.74
CA ASN A 282 14.51 3.57 -18.37
C ASN A 282 13.86 3.88 -19.72
N GLY A 283 13.70 5.17 -20.00
CA GLY A 283 13.05 5.69 -21.21
C GLY A 283 11.54 5.89 -21.06
N LYS A 284 11.03 7.07 -21.47
CA LYS A 284 9.59 7.40 -21.29
C LYS A 284 8.69 6.41 -22.04
N GLU A 285 8.99 6.13 -23.29
CA GLU A 285 8.21 5.23 -24.13
C GLU A 285 8.57 3.75 -23.87
N GLN A 286 9.86 3.43 -23.90
CA GLN A 286 10.33 2.05 -23.72
C GLN A 286 10.02 1.49 -22.34
N GLY A 287 10.25 2.29 -21.28
CA GLY A 287 9.94 1.89 -19.91
C GLY A 287 8.44 1.74 -19.68
N PHE A 288 7.64 2.65 -20.26
CA PHE A 288 6.18 2.58 -20.18
C PHE A 288 5.62 1.36 -20.92
N ASN A 289 6.08 1.11 -22.15
CA ASN A 289 5.65 -0.05 -22.94
C ASN A 289 6.02 -1.36 -22.23
N ARG A 290 7.26 -1.48 -21.71
CA ARG A 290 7.64 -2.66 -20.95
C ARG A 290 6.75 -2.92 -19.75
N LEU A 291 6.43 -1.89 -18.98
CA LEU A 291 5.55 -2.06 -17.83
C LEU A 291 4.13 -2.47 -18.24
N ASN A 292 3.60 -1.90 -19.33
CA ASN A 292 2.29 -2.27 -19.83
C ASN A 292 2.28 -3.68 -20.42
N ASP A 293 3.34 -4.10 -21.12
CA ASP A 293 3.49 -5.46 -21.60
C ASP A 293 3.43 -6.48 -20.46
N GLU A 294 4.04 -6.16 -19.31
CA GLU A 294 3.94 -7.00 -18.10
C GLU A 294 2.53 -7.04 -17.52
N ILE A 295 1.77 -5.95 -17.61
CA ILE A 295 0.38 -5.86 -17.12
C ILE A 295 -0.57 -6.61 -18.05
N ASP A 296 -0.42 -6.42 -19.36
CA ASP A 296 -1.36 -6.93 -20.37
C ASP A 296 -1.35 -8.45 -20.49
N HIS A 297 -0.27 -9.10 -20.08
CA HIS A 297 -0.14 -10.56 -20.09
C HIS A 297 -0.63 -11.25 -18.80
N VAL A 298 -1.13 -10.51 -17.81
CA VAL A 298 -1.54 -11.05 -16.51
C VAL A 298 -3.03 -11.20 -16.40
N ASP A 299 -3.50 -12.40 -16.08
CA ASP A 299 -4.87 -12.59 -15.61
C ASP A 299 -4.96 -12.24 -14.11
N PHE A 300 -5.45 -11.04 -13.82
CA PHE A 300 -5.64 -10.57 -12.44
C PHE A 300 -6.79 -11.26 -11.68
N ASN A 301 -7.48 -12.23 -12.28
CA ASN A 301 -8.42 -13.11 -11.59
C ASN A 301 -7.73 -14.37 -11.06
N ASP A 302 -6.53 -14.68 -11.53
CA ASP A 302 -5.70 -15.77 -11.04
C ASP A 302 -4.70 -15.28 -9.97
N SER A 303 -4.78 -15.88 -8.78
CA SER A 303 -3.88 -15.54 -7.66
C SER A 303 -2.41 -15.81 -7.97
N SER A 304 -2.13 -16.89 -8.70
CA SER A 304 -0.76 -17.26 -9.08
C SER A 304 -0.18 -16.27 -10.07
N ALA A 305 -0.97 -15.76 -11.01
CA ALA A 305 -0.56 -14.76 -11.97
C ALA A 305 -0.27 -13.41 -11.28
N ILE A 306 -1.08 -13.00 -10.30
CA ILE A 306 -0.85 -11.79 -9.49
C ILE A 306 0.47 -11.91 -8.72
N LEU A 307 0.70 -13.05 -8.07
CA LEU A 307 1.93 -13.30 -7.32
C LEU A 307 3.15 -13.27 -8.24
N HIS A 308 3.05 -13.90 -9.40
CA HIS A 308 4.11 -13.87 -10.41
C HIS A 308 4.39 -12.43 -10.87
N PHE A 309 3.34 -11.67 -11.17
CA PHE A 309 3.44 -10.26 -11.57
C PHE A 309 4.20 -9.42 -10.53
N THR A 310 3.79 -9.44 -9.26
CA THR A 310 4.44 -8.65 -8.20
C THR A 310 5.91 -9.03 -8.02
N ASN A 311 6.24 -10.33 -8.09
CA ASN A 311 7.61 -10.81 -8.01
C ASN A 311 8.43 -10.44 -9.26
N ASN A 312 7.82 -10.47 -10.43
CA ASN A 312 8.49 -10.07 -11.68
C ASN A 312 8.81 -8.57 -11.71
N ILE A 313 7.88 -7.72 -11.31
CA ILE A 313 8.14 -6.27 -11.15
C ILE A 313 9.31 -6.02 -10.19
N ASN A 314 9.38 -6.74 -9.08
CA ASN A 314 10.51 -6.64 -8.15
C ASN A 314 11.83 -7.10 -8.81
N THR A 315 11.83 -8.16 -9.59
CA THR A 315 13.00 -8.65 -10.33
C THR A 315 13.47 -7.62 -11.36
N LEU A 316 12.54 -7.00 -12.10
CA LEU A 316 12.83 -5.95 -13.06
C LEU A 316 13.36 -4.66 -12.41
N LEU A 317 13.04 -4.39 -11.15
CA LEU A 317 13.62 -3.28 -10.38
C LEU A 317 15.03 -3.60 -9.89
N LEU A 318 15.32 -4.87 -9.58
CA LEU A 318 16.63 -5.30 -9.08
C LEU A 318 17.64 -5.57 -10.21
N SER A 319 17.18 -5.76 -11.44
CA SER A 319 18.03 -6.08 -12.59
C SER A 319 17.67 -5.23 -13.81
N ASP A 320 18.65 -4.91 -14.62
CA ASP A 320 18.48 -4.18 -15.88
C ASP A 320 18.45 -5.16 -17.05
N VAL A 321 17.24 -5.51 -17.48
CA VAL A 321 17.00 -6.52 -18.54
C VAL A 321 17.01 -5.95 -19.96
N ARG A 322 17.46 -4.71 -20.15
CA ARG A 322 17.59 -4.12 -21.49
C ARG A 322 18.68 -4.84 -22.30
N ASP A 323 18.50 -4.94 -23.60
CA ASP A 323 19.28 -5.79 -24.51
C ASP A 323 20.79 -5.66 -24.40
N ASN A 324 21.33 -4.54 -23.94
CA ASN A 324 22.78 -4.32 -23.84
C ASN A 324 23.32 -4.35 -22.40
N MET A 325 22.50 -4.73 -21.41
CA MET A 325 22.83 -4.56 -19.98
C MET A 325 23.09 -5.89 -19.25
N ASN A 326 22.94 -7.04 -19.90
CA ASN A 326 23.26 -8.38 -19.36
C ASN A 326 22.70 -8.65 -17.95
N ASN A 327 21.47 -8.22 -17.67
CA ASN A 327 20.84 -8.35 -16.35
C ASN A 327 21.66 -7.74 -15.20
N GLN A 328 22.30 -6.61 -15.46
CA GLN A 328 23.10 -5.91 -14.44
C GLN A 328 22.25 -5.60 -13.22
N GLU A 329 22.74 -5.96 -12.05
CA GLU A 329 22.10 -5.60 -10.78
C GLU A 329 21.97 -4.08 -10.63
N ARG A 330 20.82 -3.65 -10.10
CA ARG A 330 20.50 -2.25 -9.86
C ARG A 330 20.00 -2.05 -8.44
N ASP A 331 20.48 -0.99 -7.83
CA ASP A 331 19.91 -0.52 -6.59
C ASP A 331 18.57 0.20 -6.85
N ILE A 332 17.54 -0.17 -6.09
CA ILE A 332 16.20 0.40 -6.23
C ILE A 332 16.18 1.89 -5.84
N GLU A 333 16.91 2.29 -4.80
CA GLU A 333 16.93 3.68 -4.35
C GLU A 333 17.43 4.64 -5.44
N SER A 334 18.40 4.19 -6.24
CA SER A 334 18.93 4.97 -7.36
C SER A 334 17.92 5.16 -8.52
N GLN A 335 16.85 4.38 -8.54
CA GLN A 335 15.79 4.42 -9.54
C GLN A 335 14.59 5.25 -9.09
N LEU A 336 14.53 5.70 -7.84
CA LEU A 336 13.41 6.47 -7.32
C LEU A 336 13.51 7.95 -7.73
N LYS A 337 12.35 8.58 -7.88
CA LYS A 337 12.27 10.03 -7.99
C LYS A 337 12.56 10.68 -6.64
N LYS A 338 13.08 11.90 -6.68
CA LYS A 338 13.41 12.67 -5.47
C LYS A 338 12.18 12.83 -4.57
N GLY A 339 12.30 12.44 -3.32
CA GLY A 339 11.26 12.53 -2.29
C GLY A 339 10.47 11.25 -2.08
N HIS A 340 10.72 10.19 -2.86
CA HIS A 340 10.11 8.87 -2.67
C HIS A 340 11.07 7.89 -2.01
N THR A 341 10.54 6.89 -1.34
CA THR A 341 11.28 5.88 -0.60
C THR A 341 11.07 4.47 -1.16
N LYS A 342 12.01 3.57 -0.90
CA LYS A 342 11.87 2.15 -1.24
C LYS A 342 10.64 1.51 -0.58
N GLN A 343 10.32 1.92 0.65
CA GLN A 343 9.15 1.44 1.35
C GLN A 343 7.86 1.84 0.62
N GLU A 344 7.73 3.11 0.21
CA GLU A 344 6.56 3.59 -0.54
C GLU A 344 6.36 2.81 -1.85
N LEU A 345 7.43 2.49 -2.57
CA LEU A 345 7.37 1.68 -3.78
C LEU A 345 6.88 0.25 -3.48
N TYR A 346 7.43 -0.38 -2.45
CA TYR A 346 7.02 -1.73 -2.07
C TYR A 346 5.59 -1.77 -1.53
N ASP A 347 5.20 -0.81 -0.71
CA ASP A 347 3.82 -0.67 -0.25
C ASP A 347 2.88 -0.57 -1.45
N TYR A 348 3.20 0.25 -2.45
CA TYR A 348 2.40 0.38 -3.65
C TYR A 348 2.28 -0.94 -4.44
N ILE A 349 3.39 -1.66 -4.65
CA ILE A 349 3.38 -2.92 -5.41
C ILE A 349 2.60 -4.02 -4.69
N TYR A 350 2.78 -4.17 -3.37
CA TYR A 350 2.30 -5.33 -2.62
C TYR A 350 0.97 -5.12 -1.88
N GLN A 351 0.48 -3.89 -1.68
CA GLN A 351 -0.86 -3.61 -1.15
C GLN A 351 -1.99 -3.94 -2.16
N LEU A 352 -1.66 -4.07 -3.44
CA LEU A 352 -2.58 -4.44 -4.52
C LEU A 352 -3.79 -3.51 -4.68
N ASP A 353 -3.70 -2.24 -4.26
CA ASP A 353 -4.82 -1.29 -4.33
C ASP A 353 -5.19 -0.91 -5.77
N TYR A 354 -4.27 -1.11 -6.70
CA TYR A 354 -4.50 -0.94 -8.12
C TYR A 354 -5.37 -2.07 -8.73
N ILE A 355 -5.52 -3.21 -8.04
CA ILE A 355 -6.43 -4.29 -8.45
C ILE A 355 -7.81 -4.01 -7.87
N GLN A 356 -8.73 -3.61 -8.74
CA GLN A 356 -10.08 -3.21 -8.35
C GLN A 356 -11.12 -4.11 -8.97
N PRO A 357 -12.23 -4.41 -8.25
CA PRO A 357 -13.33 -5.15 -8.84
C PRO A 357 -14.00 -4.31 -9.93
N SER A 358 -14.28 -4.93 -11.04
CA SER A 358 -15.05 -4.37 -12.16
C SER A 358 -16.28 -5.25 -12.41
N PHE A 359 -17.41 -4.59 -12.51
CA PHE A 359 -18.68 -5.25 -12.76
C PHE A 359 -19.16 -4.77 -14.13
N GLN A 360 -19.34 -5.73 -15.03
CA GLN A 360 -19.73 -5.45 -16.39
C GLN A 360 -21.03 -6.18 -16.72
N LEU A 361 -22.00 -5.42 -17.17
CA LEU A 361 -23.21 -5.93 -17.76
C LEU A 361 -23.02 -5.88 -19.28
N MET A 362 -23.14 -7.03 -19.92
CA MET A 362 -22.92 -7.19 -21.36
C MET A 362 -24.16 -7.76 -22.03
N MET A 363 -24.33 -7.42 -23.30
CA MET A 363 -25.31 -8.03 -24.17
C MET A 363 -24.55 -8.69 -25.34
N GLY A 364 -24.50 -10.00 -25.38
CA GLY A 364 -23.56 -10.71 -26.23
C GLY A 364 -22.12 -10.35 -25.85
N ASP A 365 -21.32 -10.02 -26.87
CA ASP A 365 -19.92 -9.61 -26.68
C ASP A 365 -19.76 -8.10 -26.49
N LYS A 366 -20.88 -7.34 -26.42
CA LYS A 366 -20.85 -5.88 -26.31
C LYS A 366 -21.04 -5.42 -24.88
N GLN A 367 -20.14 -4.56 -24.42
CA GLN A 367 -20.29 -3.84 -23.16
C GLN A 367 -21.32 -2.72 -23.27
N LEU A 368 -21.87 -2.26 -22.13
CA LEU A 368 -22.90 -1.22 -22.04
C LEU A 368 -22.60 0.05 -22.88
N PRO A 369 -21.37 0.60 -22.92
CA PRO A 369 -21.06 1.75 -23.75
C PRO A 369 -21.14 1.52 -25.26
N ALA A 370 -20.95 0.27 -25.69
CA ALA A 370 -20.96 -0.13 -27.11
C ALA A 370 -22.35 -0.52 -27.61
N LEU A 371 -23.38 -0.54 -26.76
CA LEU A 371 -24.76 -0.82 -27.11
C LEU A 371 -25.42 0.40 -27.74
N SER A 372 -26.36 0.15 -28.64
CA SER A 372 -27.25 1.20 -29.14
C SER A 372 -28.09 1.79 -28.00
N PRO A 373 -28.65 3.00 -28.14
CA PRO A 373 -29.50 3.60 -27.11
C PRO A 373 -30.67 2.69 -26.68
N GLY A 374 -31.30 1.99 -27.64
CA GLY A 374 -32.38 1.05 -27.39
C GLY A 374 -31.93 -0.21 -26.62
N GLU A 375 -30.89 -0.90 -27.10
CA GLU A 375 -30.29 -2.06 -26.40
C GLU A 375 -29.87 -1.71 -24.98
N ARG A 376 -29.28 -0.52 -24.78
CA ARG A 376 -28.88 -0.02 -23.47
C ARG A 376 -30.08 0.24 -22.56
N GLY A 377 -31.12 0.88 -23.09
CA GLY A 377 -32.39 1.15 -22.38
C GLY A 377 -33.07 -0.15 -21.95
N ALA A 378 -33.17 -1.12 -22.83
CA ALA A 378 -33.75 -2.43 -22.54
C ALA A 378 -32.93 -3.18 -21.46
N LEU A 379 -31.61 -3.20 -21.61
CA LEU A 379 -30.73 -3.87 -20.66
C LEU A 379 -30.81 -3.24 -19.26
N LEU A 380 -30.81 -1.92 -19.17
CA LEU A 380 -30.95 -1.21 -17.89
C LEU A 380 -32.34 -1.42 -17.27
N LEU A 381 -33.39 -1.41 -18.09
CA LEU A 381 -34.74 -1.66 -17.60
C LEU A 381 -34.88 -3.07 -17.04
N LEU A 382 -34.32 -4.07 -17.72
CA LEU A 382 -34.22 -5.43 -17.22
C LEU A 382 -33.53 -5.50 -15.87
N PHE A 383 -32.40 -4.83 -15.79
CA PHE A 383 -31.61 -4.76 -14.57
C PHE A 383 -32.43 -4.18 -13.40
N TYR A 384 -33.14 -3.08 -13.62
CA TYR A 384 -34.02 -2.48 -12.62
C TYR A 384 -35.21 -3.35 -12.24
N LEU A 385 -35.83 -4.04 -13.19
CA LEU A 385 -37.00 -4.91 -12.96
C LEU A 385 -36.64 -6.11 -12.06
N PHE A 386 -35.40 -6.60 -12.08
CA PHE A 386 -34.99 -7.85 -11.42
C PHE A 386 -34.05 -7.69 -10.25
N ILE A 387 -33.24 -6.61 -10.19
CA ILE A 387 -32.32 -6.36 -9.05
C ILE A 387 -33.04 -5.65 -7.92
N ASP A 388 -33.92 -4.72 -8.24
CA ASP A 388 -34.66 -4.03 -7.20
C ASP A 388 -35.68 -4.97 -6.57
N MET A 389 -35.30 -5.52 -5.42
CA MET A 389 -36.12 -6.45 -4.63
C MET A 389 -37.18 -5.75 -3.79
N ASP A 390 -37.30 -4.44 -3.82
CA ASP A 390 -38.26 -3.66 -3.08
C ASP A 390 -39.68 -3.85 -3.67
N ASP A 391 -40.68 -3.96 -2.79
CA ASP A 391 -42.11 -4.04 -3.16
C ASP A 391 -42.67 -2.68 -3.62
N LYS A 392 -41.82 -1.69 -3.84
CA LYS A 392 -42.24 -0.35 -4.24
C LYS A 392 -42.81 -0.35 -5.65
N PRO A 393 -43.88 0.42 -5.91
CA PRO A 393 -44.40 0.61 -7.25
C PRO A 393 -43.33 1.18 -8.19
N LEU A 394 -43.22 0.59 -9.38
CA LEU A 394 -42.30 1.05 -10.42
C LEU A 394 -43.08 1.85 -11.48
N ILE A 395 -42.65 3.08 -11.74
CA ILE A 395 -43.20 3.94 -12.79
C ILE A 395 -42.22 3.95 -13.95
N ILE A 396 -42.68 3.56 -15.13
CA ILE A 396 -41.88 3.49 -16.34
C ILE A 396 -42.51 4.39 -17.41
N ASP A 397 -41.75 5.36 -17.90
CA ASP A 397 -42.20 6.27 -18.95
C ASP A 397 -41.59 5.87 -20.29
N GLN A 398 -42.43 5.53 -21.23
CA GLN A 398 -42.16 5.17 -22.62
C GLN A 398 -40.97 4.20 -22.81
N PRO A 399 -41.01 3.00 -22.19
CA PRO A 399 -39.92 2.04 -22.25
C PRO A 399 -39.64 1.52 -23.69
N GLU A 400 -40.57 1.71 -24.58
CA GLU A 400 -40.46 1.36 -26.01
C GLU A 400 -39.66 2.36 -26.85
N GLU A 401 -39.35 3.55 -26.32
CA GLU A 401 -38.56 4.53 -27.09
C GLU A 401 -37.19 3.92 -27.44
N ASN A 402 -36.84 4.00 -28.71
CA ASN A 402 -35.59 3.45 -29.27
C ASN A 402 -35.55 1.91 -29.39
N LEU A 403 -36.65 1.19 -29.18
CA LEU A 403 -36.78 -0.24 -29.46
C LEU A 403 -37.65 -0.46 -30.71
N ASP A 404 -37.30 -1.46 -31.52
CA ASP A 404 -38.17 -1.95 -32.54
C ASP A 404 -39.31 -2.80 -31.94
N ASN A 405 -40.39 -2.97 -32.69
CA ASN A 405 -41.58 -3.71 -32.24
C ASN A 405 -41.29 -5.16 -31.90
N GLU A 406 -40.33 -5.79 -32.57
CA GLU A 406 -39.92 -7.16 -32.32
C GLU A 406 -39.21 -7.28 -30.98
N SER A 407 -38.30 -6.37 -30.71
CA SER A 407 -37.61 -6.25 -29.41
C SER A 407 -38.59 -5.96 -28.25
N VAL A 408 -39.56 -5.08 -28.47
CA VAL A 408 -40.61 -4.80 -27.48
C VAL A 408 -41.41 -6.06 -27.17
N TYR A 409 -41.85 -6.81 -28.18
CA TYR A 409 -42.66 -7.99 -28.01
C TYR A 409 -41.87 -9.17 -27.39
N ASN A 410 -40.70 -9.46 -27.95
CA ASN A 410 -39.91 -10.64 -27.53
C ASN A 410 -39.29 -10.49 -26.17
N TYR A 411 -38.95 -9.26 -25.77
CA TYR A 411 -38.21 -9.03 -24.52
C TYR A 411 -39.01 -8.24 -23.50
N LEU A 412 -39.41 -7.03 -23.81
CA LEU A 412 -39.98 -6.09 -22.86
C LEU A 412 -41.29 -6.62 -22.27
N VAL A 413 -42.18 -7.15 -23.12
CA VAL A 413 -43.45 -7.69 -22.72
C VAL A 413 -43.26 -8.86 -21.71
N HIS A 414 -42.34 -9.79 -21.99
CA HIS A 414 -42.10 -10.93 -21.12
C HIS A 414 -41.57 -10.51 -19.75
N PHE A 415 -40.68 -9.50 -19.74
CA PHE A 415 -40.10 -9.01 -18.52
C PHE A 415 -41.11 -8.26 -17.64
N ILE A 416 -41.94 -7.44 -18.24
CA ILE A 416 -43.00 -6.71 -17.53
C ILE A 416 -44.00 -7.71 -16.94
N LYS A 417 -44.39 -8.75 -17.67
CA LYS A 417 -45.29 -9.80 -17.19
C LYS A 417 -44.75 -10.55 -15.96
N GLU A 418 -43.45 -10.82 -15.93
CA GLU A 418 -42.81 -11.47 -14.80
C GLU A 418 -42.71 -10.53 -13.61
N ALA A 419 -42.31 -9.26 -13.84
CA ALA A 419 -42.10 -8.29 -12.79
C ALA A 419 -43.42 -7.84 -12.13
N LYS A 420 -44.53 -7.76 -12.86
CA LYS A 420 -45.86 -7.43 -12.31
C LYS A 420 -46.38 -8.45 -11.31
N GLN A 421 -45.88 -9.69 -11.34
CA GLN A 421 -46.24 -10.70 -10.33
C GLN A 421 -45.65 -10.43 -8.94
N LYS A 422 -44.63 -9.55 -8.88
CA LYS A 422 -43.89 -9.24 -7.66
C LYS A 422 -44.19 -7.86 -7.10
N ARG A 423 -44.53 -6.91 -7.99
CA ARG A 423 -44.79 -5.51 -7.61
C ARG A 423 -45.75 -4.82 -8.57
N GLN A 424 -46.31 -3.70 -8.13
CA GLN A 424 -47.11 -2.84 -8.99
C GLN A 424 -46.23 -2.15 -10.02
N ILE A 425 -46.63 -2.21 -11.30
CA ILE A 425 -45.97 -1.53 -12.41
C ILE A 425 -46.96 -0.54 -13.06
N ILE A 426 -46.53 0.70 -13.22
CA ILE A 426 -47.30 1.79 -13.88
C ILE A 426 -46.49 2.18 -15.11
N ILE A 427 -47.05 1.99 -16.28
CA ILE A 427 -46.39 2.29 -17.56
C ILE A 427 -47.13 3.40 -18.27
N VAL A 428 -46.38 4.41 -18.71
CA VAL A 428 -46.85 5.36 -19.70
C VAL A 428 -46.35 4.94 -21.08
N THR A 429 -47.26 4.67 -22.01
CA THR A 429 -46.87 4.13 -23.33
C THR A 429 -47.85 4.54 -24.41
N HIS A 430 -47.37 4.59 -25.64
CA HIS A 430 -48.17 4.68 -26.85
C HIS A 430 -48.08 3.40 -27.70
N ASN A 431 -47.44 2.34 -27.21
CA ASN A 431 -47.27 1.07 -27.89
C ASN A 431 -48.38 0.07 -27.50
N PRO A 432 -49.17 -0.44 -28.47
CA PRO A 432 -50.22 -1.42 -28.18
C PRO A 432 -49.70 -2.72 -27.59
N ASN A 433 -48.47 -3.15 -27.93
CA ASN A 433 -47.85 -4.35 -27.35
C ASN A 433 -47.66 -4.22 -25.82
N LEU A 434 -47.32 -3.04 -25.33
CA LEU A 434 -47.17 -2.82 -23.89
C LEU A 434 -48.52 -2.65 -23.18
N ALA A 435 -49.45 -1.96 -23.78
CA ALA A 435 -50.78 -1.75 -23.17
C ALA A 435 -51.64 -2.99 -23.17
N VAL A 436 -51.61 -3.80 -24.25
CA VAL A 436 -52.51 -4.92 -24.43
C VAL A 436 -51.79 -6.24 -24.11
N VAL A 437 -50.63 -6.48 -24.72
CA VAL A 437 -49.96 -7.81 -24.62
C VAL A 437 -49.30 -8.02 -23.26
N CYS A 438 -49.01 -6.95 -22.48
CA CYS A 438 -48.57 -7.12 -21.08
C CYS A 438 -49.69 -7.49 -20.10
N ASP A 439 -50.91 -7.70 -20.59
CA ASP A 439 -52.10 -8.02 -19.78
C ASP A 439 -52.29 -6.99 -18.65
N ALA A 440 -52.45 -5.73 -19.00
CA ALA A 440 -52.63 -4.66 -18.02
C ALA A 440 -53.96 -4.85 -17.25
N ASP A 441 -53.86 -4.85 -15.89
CA ASP A 441 -55.03 -5.01 -15.01
C ASP A 441 -55.94 -3.75 -15.04
N GLN A 442 -55.34 -2.57 -15.33
CA GLN A 442 -56.06 -1.33 -15.47
C GLN A 442 -55.40 -0.46 -16.54
N ILE A 443 -56.21 0.15 -17.37
CA ILE A 443 -55.78 1.15 -18.36
C ILE A 443 -56.39 2.48 -18.01
N VAL A 444 -55.58 3.57 -18.10
CA VAL A 444 -56.00 4.92 -17.82
C VAL A 444 -55.76 5.76 -19.08
N GLU A 445 -56.84 6.15 -19.76
CA GLU A 445 -56.77 7.16 -20.84
C GLU A 445 -56.66 8.54 -20.23
N MET A 446 -55.69 9.32 -20.73
CA MET A 446 -55.54 10.75 -20.39
C MET A 446 -55.83 11.58 -21.61
N LYS A 447 -56.75 12.58 -21.45
CA LYS A 447 -57.09 13.51 -22.49
C LYS A 447 -56.90 14.94 -22.01
N ILE A 448 -56.19 15.75 -22.83
CA ILE A 448 -55.97 17.17 -22.62
C ILE A 448 -56.84 17.98 -23.54
N ASP A 449 -57.75 18.76 -22.95
CA ASP A 449 -58.53 19.75 -23.70
C ASP A 449 -57.77 21.09 -23.76
N LYS A 450 -57.09 21.31 -24.91
CA LYS A 450 -56.32 22.55 -25.15
C LYS A 450 -57.19 23.80 -25.29
N SER A 451 -58.48 23.63 -25.60
CA SER A 451 -59.40 24.73 -25.78
C SER A 451 -59.93 25.25 -24.42
N TYR A 452 -59.85 24.42 -23.39
CA TYR A 452 -60.34 24.74 -22.04
C TYR A 452 -59.20 24.74 -21.00
N ARG A 453 -58.27 25.67 -21.15
CA ARG A 453 -57.12 25.87 -20.23
C ARG A 453 -56.27 24.60 -19.96
N ASN A 454 -56.06 23.74 -20.98
CA ASN A 454 -55.33 22.47 -20.85
C ASN A 454 -55.96 21.57 -19.78
N LYS A 455 -57.28 21.54 -19.65
CA LYS A 455 -57.97 20.69 -18.68
C LYS A 455 -57.70 19.24 -19.01
N VAL A 456 -57.18 18.53 -18.00
CA VAL A 456 -56.92 17.06 -18.10
C VAL A 456 -58.17 16.34 -17.60
N SER A 457 -58.58 15.31 -18.38
CA SER A 457 -59.61 14.35 -17.96
C SER A 457 -59.08 12.93 -18.07
N PHE A 458 -59.60 12.07 -17.20
CA PHE A 458 -59.17 10.67 -17.12
C PHE A 458 -60.38 9.77 -17.32
N GLN A 459 -60.15 8.65 -18.01
CA GLN A 459 -61.06 7.53 -18.07
C GLN A 459 -60.28 6.24 -17.81
N SER A 460 -60.74 5.42 -16.85
CA SER A 460 -60.05 4.21 -16.47
C SER A 460 -60.97 3.01 -16.44
N GLY A 461 -60.38 1.81 -16.67
CA GLY A 461 -61.08 0.54 -16.60
C GLY A 461 -60.21 -0.60 -17.05
N ALA A 462 -60.71 -1.82 -16.93
CA ALA A 462 -60.03 -2.99 -17.42
C ALA A 462 -60.21 -3.08 -18.97
N ILE A 463 -59.36 -3.82 -19.64
CA ILE A 463 -59.35 -3.99 -21.10
C ILE A 463 -60.65 -4.55 -21.64
N GLU A 464 -61.37 -5.35 -20.86
CA GLU A 464 -62.68 -5.93 -21.21
C GLU A 464 -63.81 -4.90 -21.21
N ASN A 465 -63.56 -3.73 -20.63
CA ASN A 465 -64.55 -2.64 -20.71
C ASN A 465 -64.64 -2.12 -22.12
N SER A 466 -65.81 -2.20 -22.73
CA SER A 466 -66.02 -1.82 -24.16
C SER A 466 -65.57 -0.39 -24.46
N ILE A 467 -65.76 0.58 -23.52
CA ILE A 467 -65.34 1.92 -23.71
C ILE A 467 -63.79 2.04 -23.72
N ILE A 468 -63.13 1.36 -22.83
CA ILE A 468 -61.66 1.35 -22.76
C ILE A 468 -61.08 0.65 -23.95
N ASN A 469 -61.67 -0.49 -24.36
CA ASN A 469 -61.28 -1.22 -25.57
C ASN A 469 -61.37 -0.34 -26.83
N ASP A 470 -62.48 0.39 -27.04
CA ASP A 470 -62.64 1.32 -28.13
C ASP A 470 -61.56 2.45 -28.10
N ARG A 471 -61.22 2.95 -26.91
CA ARG A 471 -60.16 3.94 -26.73
C ARG A 471 -58.78 3.40 -27.05
N ILE A 472 -58.49 2.20 -26.68
CA ILE A 472 -57.21 1.51 -27.01
C ILE A 472 -57.04 1.44 -28.52
N VAL A 473 -58.07 0.92 -29.23
CA VAL A 473 -58.03 0.76 -30.67
C VAL A 473 -57.93 2.16 -31.35
N THR A 474 -58.67 3.17 -30.85
CA THR A 474 -58.70 4.51 -31.43
C THR A 474 -57.38 5.24 -31.26
N ILE A 475 -56.71 5.10 -30.07
CA ILE A 475 -55.51 5.86 -29.73
C ILE A 475 -54.26 5.13 -30.16
N LEU A 476 -54.14 3.83 -29.83
CA LEU A 476 -52.90 3.08 -30.07
C LEU A 476 -52.83 2.47 -31.47
N GLU A 477 -53.99 2.02 -32.03
CA GLU A 477 -54.03 1.38 -33.33
C GLU A 477 -54.41 2.36 -34.49
N GLY A 478 -54.72 3.62 -34.16
CA GLY A 478 -55.00 4.65 -35.14
C GLY A 478 -56.39 4.58 -35.75
N THR A 479 -57.40 4.24 -34.99
CA THR A 479 -58.83 4.02 -35.33
C THR A 479 -59.18 2.64 -35.85
N TYR A 480 -60.40 2.23 -35.60
CA TYR A 480 -60.93 0.94 -36.04
C TYR A 480 -60.83 0.69 -37.57
N PRO A 481 -61.12 1.65 -38.46
CA PRO A 481 -60.90 1.47 -39.89
C PRO A 481 -59.42 1.25 -40.28
N ALA A 482 -58.47 1.90 -39.57
CA ALA A 482 -57.04 1.74 -39.85
C ALA A 482 -56.56 0.34 -39.38
N PHE A 483 -57.03 -0.11 -38.21
CA PHE A 483 -56.78 -1.44 -37.68
C PHE A 483 -57.26 -2.54 -38.64
N ASN A 484 -58.53 -2.51 -39.03
CA ASN A 484 -59.10 -3.44 -39.99
C ASN A 484 -58.38 -3.43 -41.33
N ASN A 485 -58.06 -2.28 -41.86
CA ASN A 485 -57.33 -2.17 -43.14
C ASN A 485 -55.96 -2.83 -43.08
N ARG A 486 -55.25 -2.70 -41.95
CA ARG A 486 -53.98 -3.42 -41.72
C ARG A 486 -54.18 -4.93 -41.62
N ASP A 487 -55.15 -5.36 -40.83
CA ASP A 487 -55.50 -6.75 -40.65
C ASP A 487 -55.85 -7.45 -41.97
N CYS A 488 -56.69 -6.82 -42.78
CA CYS A 488 -57.05 -7.32 -44.11
C CYS A 488 -55.87 -7.36 -45.09
N LYS A 489 -54.85 -6.53 -44.92
CA LYS A 489 -53.66 -6.47 -45.79
C LYS A 489 -52.55 -7.44 -45.38
N TYR A 490 -52.48 -7.80 -44.11
CA TYR A 490 -51.56 -8.80 -43.65
C TYR A 490 -52.16 -10.17 -43.96
N SER A 491 -51.76 -10.79 -45.10
CA SER A 491 -52.13 -12.20 -45.41
C SER A 491 -51.47 -13.15 -44.41
N ILE A 492 -51.98 -13.19 -43.19
CA ILE A 492 -51.52 -14.13 -42.19
C ILE A 492 -52.12 -15.49 -42.51
N VAL A 493 -51.33 -16.41 -43.07
CA VAL A 493 -51.67 -17.82 -43.09
C VAL A 493 -51.70 -18.24 -41.63
N GLU A 494 -52.87 -18.68 -41.12
CA GLU A 494 -52.99 -19.25 -39.75
C GLU A 494 -51.99 -20.39 -39.61
N HIS A 495 -50.87 -20.13 -39.03
CA HIS A 495 -50.07 -21.15 -38.39
C HIS A 495 -50.82 -21.53 -37.11
N LYS A 496 -51.58 -22.65 -37.18
CA LYS A 496 -52.13 -23.27 -35.97
C LYS A 496 -51.03 -23.41 -34.92
N LEU A 497 -51.20 -22.70 -33.84
CA LEU A 497 -50.43 -22.85 -32.60
C LEU A 497 -50.62 -24.25 -32.00
#